data_0201ca14bafb6f79d1c69b1498ea4c3e
#
_entry.id   0201ca14bafb6f79d1c69b1498ea4c3e
#
_cell.length_a   1.000
_cell.length_b   1.000
_cell.length_c   1.000
_cell.angle_alpha   90.00
_cell.angle_beta   90.00
_cell.angle_gamma   90.00
#
_symmetry.space_group_name_H-M   'P 1'
#
loop_
_entity.id
_entity.type
_entity.pdbx_description
1 polymer ?
#
loop_
_entity_poly.entity_id
_entity_poly.type
_entity_poly.pdbx_seq_one_letter_code
_entity_poly.pdbx_strand_id
1 'polypeptide(L)'
;MNDTEQETYAERMLGFSIPSRHARGRAVRLDGVLEEILSAHAYPPAITHLLAEALVLATLIGGLLKESDSVEGGAQLTMQAQTEGGVVRLLVCDWRGGELRGYVDFDHERLAALGANPSLYALFGKGYLAMTFDLPAGEGRYQGIVPLEGESLAQACESYFSQSEQVPTLIRVAVRSGASGVVAAGLLVQHLADGEEGRERLHVRMDHPEWEHVSIMAGSVRHDELLDGSLSLEAVVWRLFHEEDEVRVQRGPAIERGCRCSTEHYAKVISRFPPEERAEMRNEDGVIIVDCAFCSRQFPIRD
;
A
#
# COMPACT_ATOMS: atom_id res chain seq x y z
N MET A 1 -24.39 -26.31 20.06
CA MET A 1 -22.97 -26.00 19.89
C MET A 1 -22.95 -24.77 18.99
N ASN A 2 -22.76 -23.61 19.60
CA ASN A 2 -22.66 -22.36 18.87
C ASN A 2 -21.19 -22.25 18.42
N ASP A 3 -20.94 -22.47 17.14
CA ASP A 3 -19.74 -21.94 16.49
C ASP A 3 -19.88 -20.42 16.46
N THR A 4 -19.32 -19.77 17.45
CA THR A 4 -19.01 -18.35 17.37
C THR A 4 -17.88 -18.26 16.34
N GLU A 5 -18.23 -17.98 15.07
CA GLU A 5 -17.28 -17.44 14.11
C GLU A 5 -16.62 -16.24 14.80
N GLN A 6 -15.37 -16.40 15.23
CA GLN A 6 -14.56 -15.25 15.59
C GLN A 6 -14.44 -14.43 14.30
N GLU A 7 -15.20 -13.33 14.23
CA GLU A 7 -15.00 -12.34 13.17
C GLU A 7 -13.54 -11.93 13.24
N THR A 8 -12.76 -12.39 12.27
CA THR A 8 -11.40 -11.93 12.08
C THR A 8 -11.49 -10.49 11.58
N TYR A 9 -11.04 -9.54 12.38
CA TYR A 9 -11.00 -8.12 12.05
C TYR A 9 -9.86 -7.75 11.11
N ALA A 10 -9.22 -8.74 10.50
CA ALA A 10 -8.23 -8.59 9.45
C ALA A 10 -8.88 -8.56 8.06
N GLU A 11 -8.11 -8.20 7.05
CA GLU A 11 -8.49 -8.22 5.63
C GLU A 11 -9.65 -7.26 5.27
N ARG A 12 -9.83 -6.22 6.09
CA ARG A 12 -10.81 -5.17 5.81
C ARG A 12 -10.23 -3.80 6.09
N MET A 13 -10.62 -2.87 5.27
CA MET A 13 -10.33 -1.46 5.51
C MET A 13 -11.50 -0.80 6.24
N LEU A 14 -11.19 0.03 7.22
CA LEU A 14 -12.12 0.91 7.88
C LEU A 14 -11.88 2.35 7.45
N GLY A 15 -12.88 3.00 6.89
CA GLY A 15 -12.91 4.44 6.70
C GLY A 15 -13.54 5.12 7.92
N PHE A 16 -13.05 6.31 8.28
CA PHE A 16 -13.69 7.14 9.29
C PHE A 16 -13.56 8.63 9.00
N SER A 17 -14.43 9.42 9.61
CA SER A 17 -14.36 10.88 9.56
C SER A 17 -14.76 11.50 10.89
N ILE A 18 -14.18 12.64 11.19
CA ILE A 18 -14.46 13.48 12.36
C ILE A 18 -14.91 14.84 11.84
N PRO A 19 -16.22 15.04 11.61
CA PRO A 19 -16.73 16.24 10.94
C PRO A 19 -16.38 17.54 11.68
N SER A 20 -16.45 17.52 13.02
CA SER A 20 -16.09 18.67 13.88
C SER A 20 -14.64 19.13 13.73
N ARG A 21 -13.75 18.26 13.21
CA ARG A 21 -12.31 18.52 13.03
C ARG A 21 -11.90 18.56 11.56
N HIS A 22 -12.83 18.53 10.63
CA HIS A 22 -12.52 18.46 9.19
C HIS A 22 -11.48 17.36 8.87
N ALA A 23 -11.58 16.20 9.55
CA ALA A 23 -10.63 15.13 9.41
C ALA A 23 -11.27 13.86 8.86
N ARG A 24 -10.51 13.15 8.03
CA ARG A 24 -10.85 11.80 7.58
C ARG A 24 -9.69 10.85 7.83
N GLY A 25 -9.99 9.57 7.94
CA GLY A 25 -8.93 8.57 8.09
C GLY A 25 -9.27 7.23 7.48
N ARG A 26 -8.26 6.37 7.45
CA ARG A 26 -8.34 4.96 7.07
C ARG A 26 -7.56 4.15 8.08
N ALA A 27 -8.08 2.99 8.42
CA ALA A 27 -7.37 2.00 9.21
C ALA A 27 -7.45 0.64 8.51
N VAL A 28 -6.39 -0.15 8.60
CA VAL A 28 -6.30 -1.49 8.02
C VAL A 28 -5.48 -2.41 8.88
N ARG A 29 -5.82 -3.70 8.88
CA ARG A 29 -4.99 -4.79 9.38
C ARG A 29 -4.96 -5.90 8.36
N LEU A 30 -3.76 -6.35 8.02
CA LEU A 30 -3.48 -7.39 7.02
C LEU A 30 -2.77 -8.55 7.72
N ASP A 31 -3.21 -9.77 7.46
CA ASP A 31 -2.69 -11.02 8.02
C ASP A 31 -2.58 -12.08 6.91
N GLY A 32 -3.64 -12.83 6.63
CA GLY A 32 -3.65 -13.90 5.63
C GLY A 32 -3.30 -13.44 4.22
N VAL A 33 -3.77 -12.25 3.81
CA VAL A 33 -3.40 -11.68 2.50
C VAL A 33 -1.91 -11.38 2.38
N LEU A 34 -1.25 -11.01 3.50
CA LEU A 34 0.20 -10.84 3.52
C LEU A 34 0.91 -12.18 3.31
N GLU A 35 0.45 -13.24 3.97
CA GLU A 35 1.01 -14.58 3.79
C GLU A 35 0.89 -15.02 2.32
N GLU A 36 -0.27 -14.83 1.70
CA GLU A 36 -0.49 -15.17 0.30
C GLU A 36 0.42 -14.38 -0.67
N ILE A 37 0.67 -13.10 -0.40
CA ILE A 37 1.53 -12.27 -1.25
C ILE A 37 3.00 -12.60 -1.01
N LEU A 38 3.42 -12.68 0.25
CA LEU A 38 4.82 -12.88 0.64
C LEU A 38 5.32 -14.29 0.31
N SER A 39 4.45 -15.31 0.40
CA SER A 39 4.81 -16.70 0.08
C SER A 39 5.13 -16.95 -1.39
N ALA A 40 4.80 -16.00 -2.29
CA ALA A 40 5.17 -16.09 -3.70
C ALA A 40 6.70 -16.02 -3.92
N HIS A 41 7.44 -15.52 -2.93
CA HIS A 41 8.87 -15.31 -2.98
C HIS A 41 9.52 -15.69 -1.62
N ALA A 42 10.74 -16.19 -1.66
CA ALA A 42 11.52 -16.46 -0.46
C ALA A 42 12.23 -15.18 0.04
N TYR A 43 11.47 -14.19 0.48
CA TYR A 43 12.03 -12.93 0.95
C TYR A 43 12.76 -13.06 2.29
N PRO A 44 13.97 -12.48 2.44
CA PRO A 44 14.62 -12.33 3.75
C PRO A 44 13.79 -11.39 4.67
N PRO A 45 13.95 -11.52 6.01
CA PRO A 45 13.12 -10.77 6.97
C PRO A 45 13.07 -9.25 6.75
N ALA A 46 14.18 -8.62 6.38
CA ALA A 46 14.21 -7.18 6.11
C ALA A 46 13.34 -6.79 4.90
N ILE A 47 13.34 -7.59 3.84
CA ILE A 47 12.52 -7.38 2.64
C ILE A 47 11.07 -7.72 2.92
N THR A 48 10.80 -8.78 3.67
CA THR A 48 9.46 -9.13 4.15
C THR A 48 8.83 -7.98 4.92
N HIS A 49 9.57 -7.40 5.87
CA HIS A 49 9.10 -6.24 6.66
C HIS A 49 8.83 -5.03 5.78
N LEU A 50 9.75 -4.69 4.89
CA LEU A 50 9.63 -3.58 3.95
C LEU A 50 8.40 -3.72 3.04
N LEU A 51 8.19 -4.91 2.47
CA LEU A 51 7.05 -5.17 1.59
C LEU A 51 5.72 -5.15 2.36
N ALA A 52 5.69 -5.68 3.58
CA ALA A 52 4.50 -5.63 4.43
C ALA A 52 4.11 -4.18 4.79
N GLU A 53 5.08 -3.32 5.14
CA GLU A 53 4.86 -1.87 5.33
C GLU A 53 4.29 -1.24 4.06
N ALA A 54 4.89 -1.51 2.90
CA ALA A 54 4.48 -0.96 1.62
C ALA A 54 3.05 -1.39 1.21
N LEU A 55 2.67 -2.64 1.49
CA LEU A 55 1.32 -3.16 1.21
C LEU A 55 0.25 -2.46 2.09
N VAL A 56 0.55 -2.23 3.37
CA VAL A 56 -0.31 -1.43 4.25
C VAL A 56 -0.47 -0.01 3.73
N LEU A 57 0.63 0.65 3.34
CA LEU A 57 0.61 2.00 2.77
C LEU A 57 -0.20 2.05 1.48
N ALA A 58 0.01 1.11 0.56
CA ALA A 58 -0.75 1.03 -0.68
C ALA A 58 -2.26 0.84 -0.42
N THR A 59 -2.62 0.07 0.60
CA THR A 59 -4.03 -0.13 0.99
C THR A 59 -4.63 1.15 1.59
N LEU A 60 -3.94 1.80 2.54
CA LEU A 60 -4.42 3.03 3.19
C LEU A 60 -4.62 4.16 2.17
N ILE A 61 -3.63 4.37 1.29
CA ILE A 61 -3.64 5.44 0.29
C ILE A 61 -4.61 5.11 -0.84
N GLY A 62 -4.62 3.86 -1.31
CA GLY A 62 -5.56 3.39 -2.31
C GLY A 62 -7.01 3.52 -1.86
N GLY A 63 -7.27 3.30 -0.56
CA GLY A 63 -8.57 3.51 0.04
C GLY A 63 -9.06 4.96 0.11
N LEU A 64 -8.21 5.94 -0.21
CA LEU A 64 -8.62 7.34 -0.38
C LEU A 64 -9.27 7.60 -1.75
N LEU A 65 -9.02 6.72 -2.72
CA LEU A 65 -9.63 6.82 -4.05
C LEU A 65 -11.14 6.58 -3.94
N LYS A 66 -11.91 7.34 -4.69
CA LYS A 66 -13.37 7.15 -4.74
C LYS A 66 -13.66 5.82 -5.43
N GLU A 67 -14.49 5.00 -4.80
CA GLU A 67 -15.11 3.86 -5.46
C GLU A 67 -16.10 4.40 -6.49
N SER A 68 -15.85 4.12 -7.76
CA SER A 68 -16.80 4.42 -8.82
C SER A 68 -17.61 3.17 -9.09
N ASP A 69 -18.89 3.18 -8.75
CA ASP A 69 -19.84 2.07 -8.98
C ASP A 69 -20.05 1.73 -10.47
N SER A 70 -19.45 2.48 -11.39
CA SER A 70 -19.88 2.49 -12.79
C SER A 70 -18.86 2.02 -13.83
N VAL A 71 -17.64 1.59 -13.44
CA VAL A 71 -16.60 1.25 -14.44
C VAL A 71 -15.95 -0.10 -14.17
N GLU A 72 -16.06 -1.03 -15.10
CA GLU A 72 -15.11 -2.15 -15.21
C GLU A 72 -13.69 -1.59 -15.19
N GLY A 73 -13.00 -1.77 -14.07
CA GLY A 73 -11.62 -1.31 -13.93
C GLY A 73 -11.33 -0.28 -12.87
N GLY A 74 -12.25 0.14 -12.00
CA GLY A 74 -12.05 1.00 -10.81
C GLY A 74 -10.78 1.85 -10.75
N ALA A 75 -10.70 2.83 -9.88
CA ALA A 75 -9.46 3.58 -9.65
C ALA A 75 -8.33 2.65 -9.14
N GLN A 76 -7.11 2.86 -9.60
CA GLN A 76 -5.94 2.10 -9.20
C GLN A 76 -4.86 3.03 -8.64
N LEU A 77 -4.23 2.61 -7.54
CA LEU A 77 -2.96 3.15 -7.07
C LEU A 77 -1.84 2.18 -7.44
N THR A 78 -0.77 2.70 -8.04
CA THR A 78 0.54 2.04 -8.09
C THR A 78 1.53 2.87 -7.28
N MET A 79 2.05 2.29 -6.21
CA MET A 79 3.12 2.85 -5.40
C MET A 79 4.43 2.16 -5.80
N GLN A 80 5.43 2.94 -6.18
CA GLN A 80 6.71 2.43 -6.66
C GLN A 80 7.86 3.18 -6.00
N ALA A 81 8.74 2.45 -5.31
CA ALA A 81 10.01 2.96 -4.84
C ALA A 81 11.14 2.41 -5.71
N GLN A 82 12.00 3.30 -6.20
CA GLN A 82 13.08 2.96 -7.12
C GLN A 82 14.36 3.72 -6.79
N THR A 83 15.49 3.05 -6.98
CA THR A 83 16.80 3.64 -6.74
C THR A 83 17.81 3.29 -7.83
N GLU A 84 18.82 4.15 -7.96
CA GLU A 84 20.02 3.84 -8.70
C GLU A 84 21.12 3.45 -7.72
N GLY A 85 21.58 2.19 -7.79
CA GLY A 85 22.66 1.68 -6.95
C GLY A 85 22.30 1.36 -5.50
N GLY A 86 21.02 1.37 -5.10
CA GLY A 86 20.55 0.83 -3.81
C GLY A 86 20.61 -0.70 -3.77
N VAL A 87 20.41 -1.27 -2.58
CA VAL A 87 20.24 -2.71 -2.38
C VAL A 87 18.88 -3.16 -2.92
N VAL A 88 17.82 -2.41 -2.61
CA VAL A 88 16.51 -2.55 -3.24
C VAL A 88 16.52 -1.74 -4.52
N ARG A 89 16.39 -2.40 -5.66
CA ARG A 89 16.35 -1.77 -6.99
C ARG A 89 14.96 -1.26 -7.32
N LEU A 90 13.93 -2.04 -6.94
CA LEU A 90 12.54 -1.74 -7.23
C LEU A 90 11.64 -2.35 -6.15
N LEU A 91 10.73 -1.55 -5.64
CA LEU A 91 9.58 -2.02 -4.86
C LEU A 91 8.32 -1.50 -5.55
N VAL A 92 7.35 -2.37 -5.79
CA VAL A 92 6.06 -2.00 -6.40
C VAL A 92 4.93 -2.61 -5.60
N CYS A 93 3.93 -1.79 -5.28
CA CYS A 93 2.65 -2.24 -4.72
C CYS A 93 1.51 -1.64 -5.54
N ASP A 94 0.54 -2.47 -5.92
CA ASP A 94 -0.70 -2.04 -6.57
C ASP A 94 -1.89 -2.31 -5.66
N TRP A 95 -2.79 -1.36 -5.60
CA TRP A 95 -4.11 -1.50 -4.99
C TRP A 95 -5.21 -1.10 -5.98
N ARG A 96 -6.29 -1.89 -6.05
CA ARG A 96 -7.43 -1.62 -6.91
C ARG A 96 -8.69 -2.28 -6.35
N GLY A 97 -9.59 -1.48 -5.76
CA GLY A 97 -10.90 -1.96 -5.31
C GLY A 97 -10.86 -3.12 -4.31
N GLY A 98 -9.85 -3.19 -3.44
CA GLY A 98 -9.60 -4.30 -2.51
C GLY A 98 -8.57 -5.32 -3.00
N GLU A 99 -8.29 -5.40 -4.29
CA GLU A 99 -7.22 -6.24 -4.83
C GLU A 99 -5.86 -5.63 -4.52
N LEU A 100 -5.01 -6.39 -3.82
CA LEU A 100 -3.67 -5.99 -3.38
C LEU A 100 -2.60 -6.93 -3.95
N ARG A 101 -1.48 -6.37 -4.41
CA ARG A 101 -0.28 -7.12 -4.79
C ARG A 101 0.97 -6.29 -4.59
N GLY A 102 2.10 -6.95 -4.38
CA GLY A 102 3.39 -6.27 -4.23
C GLY A 102 4.55 -7.17 -4.60
N TYR A 103 5.67 -6.54 -4.89
CA TYR A 103 6.89 -7.20 -5.32
C TYR A 103 8.10 -6.32 -4.99
N VAL A 104 9.22 -6.97 -4.64
CA VAL A 104 10.51 -6.31 -4.41
C VAL A 104 11.60 -7.00 -5.20
N ASP A 105 12.35 -6.22 -5.99
CA ASP A 105 13.60 -6.62 -6.61
C ASP A 105 14.78 -6.03 -5.82
N PHE A 106 15.70 -6.90 -5.40
CA PHE A 106 16.84 -6.51 -4.56
C PHE A 106 18.08 -7.35 -4.85
N ASP A 107 19.22 -6.86 -4.40
CA ASP A 107 20.49 -7.53 -4.49
C ASP A 107 20.74 -8.40 -3.24
N HIS A 108 20.72 -9.71 -3.41
CA HIS A 108 20.86 -10.68 -2.31
C HIS A 108 22.21 -10.59 -1.59
N GLU A 109 23.32 -10.41 -2.33
CA GLU A 109 24.67 -10.37 -1.76
C GLU A 109 24.86 -9.08 -0.96
N ARG A 110 24.43 -7.95 -1.52
CA ARG A 110 24.51 -6.66 -0.85
C ARG A 110 23.59 -6.58 0.36
N LEU A 111 22.38 -7.18 0.30
CA LEU A 111 21.49 -7.25 1.45
C LEU A 111 22.12 -8.06 2.59
N ALA A 112 22.76 -9.21 2.28
CA ALA A 112 23.43 -10.03 3.28
C ALA A 112 24.59 -9.32 3.98
N ALA A 113 25.17 -8.30 3.35
CA ALA A 113 26.22 -7.47 3.95
C ALA A 113 25.66 -6.36 4.88
N LEU A 114 24.35 -6.07 4.84
CA LEU A 114 23.69 -5.19 5.78
C LEU A 114 23.35 -5.94 7.07
N GLY A 115 23.29 -5.23 8.18
CA GLY A 115 22.85 -5.84 9.45
C GLY A 115 21.38 -6.31 9.43
N ALA A 116 20.92 -6.86 10.54
CA ALA A 116 19.57 -7.42 10.66
C ALA A 116 18.44 -6.41 10.44
N ASN A 117 18.67 -5.14 10.80
CA ASN A 117 17.68 -4.05 10.70
C ASN A 117 18.27 -2.89 9.88
N PRO A 118 18.37 -3.01 8.55
CA PRO A 118 18.88 -1.95 7.70
C PRO A 118 17.91 -0.76 7.70
N SER A 119 18.46 0.47 7.75
CA SER A 119 17.66 1.68 7.60
C SER A 119 17.10 1.80 6.17
N LEU A 120 16.09 2.65 5.98
CA LEU A 120 15.55 2.96 4.65
C LEU A 120 16.67 3.40 3.69
N TYR A 121 17.59 4.27 4.18
CA TYR A 121 18.73 4.72 3.39
C TYR A 121 19.72 3.59 3.06
N ALA A 122 19.94 2.64 3.95
CA ALA A 122 20.79 1.48 3.67
C ALA A 122 20.20 0.59 2.57
N LEU A 123 18.86 0.46 2.52
CA LEU A 123 18.16 -0.31 1.50
C LEU A 123 18.12 0.40 0.15
N PHE A 124 17.76 1.68 0.16
CA PHE A 124 17.47 2.42 -1.07
C PHE A 124 18.56 3.40 -1.50
N GLY A 125 19.45 3.84 -0.59
CA GLY A 125 20.38 4.92 -0.92
C GLY A 125 19.62 6.18 -1.34
N LYS A 126 20.05 6.81 -2.43
CA LYS A 126 19.33 7.90 -3.06
C LYS A 126 18.27 7.33 -4.01
N GLY A 127 17.03 7.44 -3.63
CA GLY A 127 15.91 6.94 -4.40
C GLY A 127 14.71 7.87 -4.38
N TYR A 128 13.66 7.47 -5.04
CA TYR A 128 12.39 8.20 -5.07
C TYR A 128 11.20 7.26 -4.89
N LEU A 129 10.13 7.82 -4.37
CA LEU A 129 8.82 7.20 -4.27
C LEU A 129 7.91 7.87 -5.30
N ALA A 130 7.37 7.09 -6.23
CA ALA A 130 6.36 7.51 -7.19
C ALA A 130 5.00 6.91 -6.80
N MET A 131 3.99 7.75 -6.75
CA MET A 131 2.60 7.35 -6.59
C MET A 131 1.84 7.68 -7.86
N THR A 132 1.34 6.65 -8.52
CA THR A 132 0.55 6.78 -9.75
C THR A 132 -0.88 6.42 -9.49
N PHE A 133 -1.77 7.34 -9.76
CA PHE A 133 -3.21 7.16 -9.67
C PHE A 133 -3.79 7.06 -11.07
N ASP A 134 -4.29 5.88 -11.43
CA ASP A 134 -5.08 5.68 -12.64
C ASP A 134 -6.55 5.83 -12.25
N LEU A 135 -7.16 6.93 -12.70
CA LEU A 135 -8.55 7.24 -12.42
C LEU A 135 -9.48 6.59 -13.44
N PRO A 136 -10.78 6.39 -13.13
CA PRO A 136 -11.74 5.83 -14.06
C PRO A 136 -11.77 6.56 -15.41
N ALA A 137 -12.30 5.90 -16.43
CA ALA A 137 -12.28 6.38 -17.81
C ALA A 137 -12.76 7.83 -17.95
N GLY A 138 -11.87 8.71 -18.42
CA GLY A 138 -12.11 10.13 -18.64
C GLY A 138 -11.51 11.08 -17.59
N GLU A 139 -11.10 10.59 -16.41
CA GLU A 139 -10.49 11.43 -15.37
C GLU A 139 -8.95 11.47 -15.45
N GLY A 140 -8.34 10.56 -16.23
CA GLY A 140 -6.92 10.58 -16.55
C GLY A 140 -6.01 9.82 -15.56
N ARG A 141 -4.70 10.00 -15.76
CA ARG A 141 -3.63 9.47 -14.90
C ARG A 141 -2.90 10.65 -14.25
N TYR A 142 -2.68 10.51 -12.95
CA TYR A 142 -1.88 11.45 -12.17
C TYR A 142 -0.71 10.72 -11.52
N GLN A 143 0.46 11.37 -11.47
CA GLN A 143 1.63 10.82 -10.79
C GLN A 143 2.33 11.92 -10.00
N GLY A 144 2.65 11.64 -8.75
CA GLY A 144 3.54 12.46 -7.93
C GLY A 144 4.79 11.67 -7.57
N ILE A 145 5.91 12.38 -7.48
CA ILE A 145 7.22 11.81 -7.18
C ILE A 145 7.88 12.61 -6.08
N VAL A 146 8.37 11.93 -5.05
CA VAL A 146 9.12 12.53 -3.93
C VAL A 146 10.40 11.75 -3.66
N PRO A 147 11.46 12.39 -3.12
CA PRO A 147 12.64 11.67 -2.67
C PRO A 147 12.27 10.66 -1.57
N LEU A 148 12.99 9.53 -1.51
CA LEU A 148 12.94 8.59 -0.39
C LEU A 148 13.79 9.15 0.74
N GLU A 149 13.21 10.06 1.50
CA GLU A 149 13.82 10.68 2.67
C GLU A 149 13.07 10.29 3.94
N GLY A 150 13.75 10.34 5.08
CA GLY A 150 13.20 9.95 6.37
C GLY A 150 13.62 8.54 6.80
N GLU A 151 12.97 8.04 7.84
CA GLU A 151 13.33 6.78 8.50
C GLU A 151 12.49 5.59 8.01
N SER A 152 11.34 5.86 7.33
CA SER A 152 10.39 4.84 6.89
C SER A 152 9.70 5.24 5.57
N LEU A 153 9.09 4.26 4.90
CA LEU A 153 8.21 4.51 3.74
C LEU A 153 6.99 5.36 4.13
N ALA A 154 6.49 5.20 5.35
CA ALA A 154 5.37 6.00 5.86
C ALA A 154 5.72 7.49 5.86
N GLN A 155 6.93 7.88 6.30
CA GLN A 155 7.38 9.28 6.26
C GLN A 155 7.54 9.82 4.84
N ALA A 156 8.03 8.99 3.91
CA ALA A 156 8.07 9.36 2.49
C ALA A 156 6.66 9.60 1.92
N CYS A 157 5.68 8.80 2.32
CA CYS A 157 4.28 9.00 1.97
C CYS A 157 3.68 10.29 2.59
N GLU A 158 4.00 10.59 3.85
CA GLU A 158 3.60 11.86 4.49
C GLU A 158 4.19 13.06 3.73
N SER A 159 5.47 12.96 3.34
CA SER A 159 6.14 13.99 2.52
C SER A 159 5.47 14.17 1.16
N TYR A 160 5.03 13.08 0.52
CA TYR A 160 4.27 13.15 -0.72
C TYR A 160 2.98 13.96 -0.55
N PHE A 161 2.16 13.67 0.47
CA PHE A 161 0.93 14.42 0.71
C PHE A 161 1.18 15.88 1.04
N SER A 162 2.24 16.18 1.80
CA SER A 162 2.61 17.55 2.13
C SER A 162 3.09 18.35 0.92
N GLN A 163 3.97 17.77 0.09
CA GLN A 163 4.63 18.49 -1.00
C GLN A 163 3.79 18.51 -2.29
N SER A 164 3.15 17.39 -2.64
CA SER A 164 2.44 17.23 -3.91
C SER A 164 0.95 17.53 -3.81
N GLU A 165 0.31 17.08 -2.72
CA GLU A 165 -1.14 17.23 -2.53
C GLU A 165 -1.50 18.42 -1.64
N GLN A 166 -0.54 18.92 -0.86
CA GLN A 166 -0.75 19.99 0.13
C GLN A 166 -1.84 19.64 1.16
N VAL A 167 -1.93 18.36 1.52
CA VAL A 167 -2.88 17.82 2.51
C VAL A 167 -2.10 17.37 3.74
N PRO A 168 -2.34 17.98 4.93
CA PRO A 168 -1.76 17.51 6.18
C PRO A 168 -2.15 16.06 6.41
N THR A 169 -1.16 15.19 6.53
CA THR A 169 -1.37 13.74 6.62
C THR A 169 -0.44 13.17 7.69
N LEU A 170 -1.00 12.30 8.53
CA LEU A 170 -0.27 11.48 9.48
C LEU A 170 -0.50 10.01 9.15
N ILE A 171 0.58 9.24 9.10
CA ILE A 171 0.52 7.79 8.86
C ILE A 171 1.27 7.06 9.98
N ARG A 172 0.67 6.01 10.51
CA ARG A 172 1.28 5.09 11.45
C ARG A 172 1.16 3.68 10.90
N VAL A 173 2.27 2.98 10.80
CA VAL A 173 2.34 1.59 10.36
C VAL A 173 3.05 0.76 11.41
N ALA A 174 2.54 -0.42 11.66
CA ALA A 174 3.13 -1.43 12.51
C ALA A 174 3.25 -2.74 11.74
N VAL A 175 4.39 -3.40 11.84
CA VAL A 175 4.65 -4.71 11.24
C VAL A 175 5.23 -5.63 12.31
N ARG A 176 4.69 -6.83 12.44
CA ARG A 176 5.22 -7.88 13.30
C ARG A 176 5.44 -9.13 12.47
N SER A 177 6.66 -9.62 12.47
CA SER A 177 7.04 -10.91 11.88
C SER A 177 7.39 -11.87 12.99
N GLY A 178 6.89 -13.10 12.94
CA GLY A 178 7.12 -14.13 13.95
C GLY A 178 6.89 -15.53 13.41
N ALA A 179 6.97 -16.53 14.29
CA ALA A 179 6.73 -17.93 13.92
C ALA A 179 5.28 -18.19 13.44
N SER A 180 4.34 -17.31 13.80
CA SER A 180 2.93 -17.38 13.38
C SER A 180 2.64 -16.63 12.09
N GLY A 181 3.65 -16.15 11.37
CA GLY A 181 3.47 -15.37 10.14
C GLY A 181 3.79 -13.89 10.30
N VAL A 182 3.33 -13.09 9.35
CA VAL A 182 3.52 -11.65 9.29
C VAL A 182 2.16 -10.97 9.40
N VAL A 183 2.02 -10.09 10.38
CA VAL A 183 0.85 -9.21 10.52
C VAL A 183 1.31 -7.77 10.39
N ALA A 184 0.59 -6.99 9.61
CA ALA A 184 0.85 -5.57 9.49
C ALA A 184 -0.45 -4.77 9.56
N ALA A 185 -0.37 -3.58 10.15
CA ALA A 185 -1.52 -2.72 10.33
C ALA A 185 -1.13 -1.26 10.17
N GLY A 186 -2.09 -0.41 9.86
CA GLY A 186 -1.82 1.01 9.76
C GLY A 186 -3.04 1.88 9.95
N LEU A 187 -2.75 3.12 10.28
CA LEU A 187 -3.69 4.22 10.43
C LEU A 187 -3.18 5.39 9.58
N LEU A 188 -4.05 5.96 8.77
CA LEU A 188 -3.83 7.19 8.03
C LEU A 188 -4.91 8.19 8.41
N VAL A 189 -4.51 9.42 8.72
CA VAL A 189 -5.44 10.53 9.00
C VAL A 189 -5.04 11.75 8.19
N GLN A 190 -6.03 12.43 7.64
CA GLN A 190 -5.87 13.65 6.83
C GLN A 190 -6.76 14.76 7.33
N HIS A 191 -6.25 15.98 7.28
CA HIS A 191 -7.06 17.17 7.48
C HIS A 191 -7.55 17.70 6.13
N LEU A 192 -8.85 18.00 6.06
CA LEU A 192 -9.49 18.47 4.85
C LEU A 192 -9.79 19.98 4.97
N ALA A 193 -9.84 20.68 3.85
CA ALA A 193 -10.27 22.06 3.84
C ALA A 193 -11.76 22.20 4.22
N ASP A 194 -12.12 23.32 4.83
CA ASP A 194 -13.51 23.65 5.14
C ASP A 194 -14.36 23.61 3.85
N GLY A 195 -15.41 22.80 3.85
CA GLY A 195 -16.35 22.71 2.72
C GLY A 195 -16.07 21.62 1.68
N GLU A 196 -15.08 20.75 1.89
CA GLU A 196 -14.82 19.59 1.01
C GLU A 196 -15.80 18.41 1.20
N GLU A 197 -17.08 18.65 1.17
CA GLU A 197 -18.05 17.66 0.69
C GLU A 197 -18.24 17.84 -0.83
N GLY A 198 -17.14 17.80 -1.63
CA GLY A 198 -17.21 17.66 -3.10
C GLY A 198 -16.90 18.87 -3.97
N ARG A 199 -16.28 19.96 -3.51
CA ARG A 199 -15.91 21.12 -4.34
C ARG A 199 -14.51 21.65 -4.03
N GLU A 200 -13.85 22.18 -5.07
CA GLU A 200 -12.56 22.87 -5.19
C GLU A 200 -11.63 22.83 -3.95
N ARG A 201 -10.44 22.24 -4.13
CA ARG A 201 -9.38 22.16 -3.12
C ARG A 201 -8.96 23.57 -2.70
N LEU A 202 -9.48 24.03 -1.59
CA LEU A 202 -8.93 25.18 -0.89
C LEU A 202 -7.68 24.71 -0.14
N HIS A 203 -6.61 25.51 -0.15
CA HIS A 203 -5.37 25.18 0.53
C HIS A 203 -5.60 24.98 2.03
N VAL A 204 -5.30 23.78 2.51
CA VAL A 204 -5.35 23.46 3.94
C VAL A 204 -4.09 23.98 4.61
N ARG A 205 -4.22 24.70 5.72
CA ARG A 205 -3.07 25.15 6.48
C ARG A 205 -2.48 23.98 7.28
N MET A 206 -1.16 23.76 7.13
CA MET A 206 -0.43 22.71 7.86
C MET A 206 -0.36 22.98 9.37
N ASP A 207 -0.57 24.21 9.80
CA ASP A 207 -0.55 24.68 11.19
C ASP A 207 -1.96 24.93 11.78
N HIS A 208 -3.00 24.28 11.20
CA HIS A 208 -4.38 24.44 11.69
C HIS A 208 -4.57 23.80 13.07
N PRO A 209 -5.15 24.50 14.08
CA PRO A 209 -5.32 23.93 15.43
C PRO A 209 -6.08 22.61 15.48
N GLU A 210 -7.10 22.46 14.64
CA GLU A 210 -7.87 21.21 14.54
C GLU A 210 -7.00 20.05 14.02
N TRP A 211 -6.08 20.33 13.10
CA TRP A 211 -5.12 19.35 12.64
C TRP A 211 -4.12 18.96 13.73
N GLU A 212 -3.61 19.94 14.46
CA GLU A 212 -2.69 19.66 15.58
C GLU A 212 -3.33 18.72 16.59
N HIS A 213 -4.58 18.98 16.99
CA HIS A 213 -5.32 18.11 17.90
C HIS A 213 -5.47 16.69 17.34
N VAL A 214 -6.00 16.55 16.12
CA VAL A 214 -6.23 15.25 15.48
C VAL A 214 -4.92 14.48 15.29
N SER A 215 -3.85 15.15 14.89
CA SER A 215 -2.55 14.52 14.66
C SER A 215 -1.91 14.01 15.95
N ILE A 216 -2.07 14.73 17.07
CA ILE A 216 -1.61 14.29 18.39
C ILE A 216 -2.39 13.04 18.81
N MET A 217 -3.72 13.06 18.70
CA MET A 217 -4.56 11.93 19.07
C MET A 217 -4.26 10.70 18.22
N ALA A 218 -4.23 10.84 16.90
CA ALA A 218 -3.88 9.76 15.98
C ALA A 218 -2.44 9.25 16.20
N GLY A 219 -1.50 10.17 16.49
CA GLY A 219 -0.10 9.85 16.76
C GLY A 219 0.12 9.06 18.04
N SER A 220 -0.84 9.07 18.98
CA SER A 220 -0.78 8.31 20.23
C SER A 220 -1.08 6.82 20.07
N VAL A 221 -1.54 6.37 18.89
CA VAL A 221 -1.82 4.96 18.63
C VAL A 221 -0.54 4.13 18.81
N ARG A 222 -0.67 3.02 19.53
CA ARG A 222 0.46 2.12 19.78
C ARG A 222 0.52 1.01 18.74
N HIS A 223 1.72 0.57 18.43
CA HIS A 223 1.93 -0.54 17.49
C HIS A 223 1.25 -1.83 17.91
N ASP A 224 1.28 -2.14 19.21
CA ASP A 224 0.62 -3.33 19.78
C ASP A 224 -0.91 -3.26 19.63
N GLU A 225 -1.52 -2.09 19.78
CA GLU A 225 -2.96 -1.91 19.56
C GLU A 225 -3.35 -2.09 18.08
N LEU A 226 -2.57 -1.56 17.15
CA LEU A 226 -2.80 -1.77 15.73
C LEU A 226 -2.72 -3.26 15.35
N LEU A 227 -1.77 -3.99 15.93
CA LEU A 227 -1.49 -5.39 15.62
C LEU A 227 -2.32 -6.39 16.43
N ASP A 228 -3.12 -5.94 17.40
CA ASP A 228 -3.94 -6.80 18.24
C ASP A 228 -5.17 -7.30 17.47
N GLY A 229 -5.13 -8.55 17.01
CA GLY A 229 -6.23 -9.20 16.30
C GLY A 229 -7.52 -9.38 17.11
N SER A 230 -7.47 -9.25 18.44
CA SER A 230 -8.66 -9.27 19.31
C SER A 230 -9.37 -7.92 19.39
N LEU A 231 -8.71 -6.84 18.91
CA LEU A 231 -9.23 -5.49 18.94
C LEU A 231 -9.71 -5.10 17.53
N SER A 232 -10.99 -4.74 17.39
CA SER A 232 -11.49 -4.25 16.10
C SER A 232 -10.90 -2.91 15.73
N LEU A 233 -10.84 -2.60 14.45
CA LEU A 233 -10.35 -1.29 13.97
C LEU A 233 -11.27 -0.15 14.44
N GLU A 234 -12.58 -0.41 14.54
CA GLU A 234 -13.55 0.52 15.13
C GLU A 234 -13.21 0.83 16.59
N ALA A 235 -12.80 -0.18 17.36
CA ALA A 235 -12.39 0.02 18.75
C ALA A 235 -11.08 0.81 18.86
N VAL A 236 -10.12 0.62 17.94
CA VAL A 236 -8.90 1.45 17.85
C VAL A 236 -9.28 2.90 17.58
N VAL A 237 -10.08 3.16 16.55
CA VAL A 237 -10.54 4.51 16.21
C VAL A 237 -11.32 5.15 17.37
N TRP A 238 -12.21 4.41 18.01
CA TRP A 238 -12.96 4.90 19.15
C TRP A 238 -12.06 5.28 20.33
N ARG A 239 -11.04 4.49 20.65
CA ARG A 239 -10.07 4.81 21.72
C ARG A 239 -9.33 6.12 21.48
N LEU A 240 -9.03 6.43 20.23
CA LEU A 240 -8.32 7.66 19.85
C LEU A 240 -9.24 8.88 19.91
N PHE A 241 -10.51 8.74 19.52
CA PHE A 241 -11.39 9.86 19.22
C PHE A 241 -12.72 9.84 19.97
N HIS A 242 -12.83 9.08 21.08
CA HIS A 242 -14.09 8.97 21.83
C HIS A 242 -14.55 10.27 22.53
N GLU A 243 -13.68 11.26 22.65
CA GLU A 243 -14.02 12.57 23.20
C GLU A 243 -14.59 13.53 22.13
N GLU A 244 -14.56 13.15 20.85
CA GLU A 244 -15.15 13.96 19.79
C GLU A 244 -16.67 13.80 19.74
N ASP A 245 -17.36 14.88 19.38
CA ASP A 245 -18.83 14.91 19.33
C ASP A 245 -19.42 13.86 18.39
N GLU A 246 -18.73 13.60 17.26
CA GLU A 246 -19.13 12.63 16.26
C GLU A 246 -17.93 11.99 15.57
N VAL A 247 -17.90 10.66 15.54
CA VAL A 247 -16.98 9.87 14.69
C VAL A 247 -17.83 8.96 13.81
N ARG A 248 -17.81 9.21 12.52
CA ARG A 248 -18.49 8.37 11.52
C ARG A 248 -17.54 7.30 11.04
N VAL A 249 -18.01 6.06 10.96
CA VAL A 249 -17.23 4.93 10.45
C VAL A 249 -17.94 4.30 9.25
N GLN A 250 -17.16 3.84 8.29
CA GLN A 250 -17.63 3.15 7.10
C GLN A 250 -16.72 1.97 6.82
N ARG A 251 -17.29 0.78 6.71
CA ARG A 251 -16.54 -0.41 6.28
C ARG A 251 -16.24 -0.31 4.80
N GLY A 252 -14.97 -0.41 4.46
CA GLY A 252 -14.48 -0.48 3.07
C GLY A 252 -14.54 -1.91 2.52
N PRO A 253 -13.97 -2.12 1.30
CA PRO A 253 -13.93 -3.43 0.67
C PRO A 253 -13.13 -4.44 1.51
N ALA A 254 -13.43 -5.73 1.30
CA ALA A 254 -12.54 -6.80 1.70
C ALA A 254 -11.24 -6.68 0.90
N ILE A 255 -10.13 -7.08 1.52
CA ILE A 255 -8.82 -7.01 0.88
C ILE A 255 -8.39 -8.41 0.55
N GLU A 256 -8.04 -8.63 -0.71
CA GLU A 256 -7.63 -9.92 -1.23
C GLU A 256 -6.40 -9.78 -2.14
N ARG A 257 -5.71 -10.88 -2.34
CA ARG A 257 -4.60 -10.91 -3.28
C ARG A 257 -5.11 -10.79 -4.72
N GLY A 258 -4.73 -9.71 -5.42
CA GLY A 258 -5.14 -9.41 -6.79
C GLY A 258 -4.00 -9.53 -7.81
N CYS A 259 -3.74 -10.73 -8.36
CA CYS A 259 -2.78 -10.85 -9.46
C CYS A 259 -3.49 -10.98 -10.80
N ARG A 260 -3.32 -9.98 -11.66
CA ARG A 260 -3.98 -9.86 -12.98
C ARG A 260 -3.15 -10.47 -14.13
N CYS A 261 -2.27 -11.42 -13.82
CA CYS A 261 -1.48 -12.11 -14.82
C CYS A 261 -2.31 -13.20 -15.54
N SER A 262 -2.18 -13.26 -16.85
CA SER A 262 -2.77 -14.32 -17.68
C SER A 262 -1.88 -14.61 -18.89
N THR A 263 -2.06 -15.79 -19.48
CA THR A 263 -1.35 -16.19 -20.72
C THR A 263 -1.66 -15.20 -21.85
N GLU A 264 -2.91 -14.76 -21.97
CA GLU A 264 -3.34 -13.81 -23.00
C GLU A 264 -2.68 -12.44 -22.81
N HIS A 265 -2.57 -12.00 -21.58
CA HIS A 265 -1.89 -10.74 -21.26
C HIS A 265 -0.43 -10.79 -21.70
N TYR A 266 0.31 -11.85 -21.30
CA TYR A 266 1.72 -11.98 -21.66
C TYR A 266 1.92 -12.24 -23.15
N ALA A 267 1.08 -13.01 -23.80
CA ALA A 267 1.13 -13.19 -25.25
C ALA A 267 0.99 -11.85 -25.99
N LYS A 268 0.07 -10.98 -25.53
CA LYS A 268 -0.10 -9.63 -26.07
C LYS A 268 1.11 -8.73 -25.83
N VAL A 269 1.77 -8.87 -24.68
CA VAL A 269 3.02 -8.13 -24.38
C VAL A 269 4.15 -8.63 -25.27
N ILE A 270 4.38 -9.94 -25.34
CA ILE A 270 5.43 -10.56 -26.16
C ILE A 270 5.23 -10.26 -27.64
N SER A 271 4.02 -10.24 -28.16
CA SER A 271 3.75 -9.93 -29.57
C SER A 271 4.19 -8.53 -30.00
N ARG A 272 4.50 -7.62 -29.09
CA ARG A 272 5.00 -6.27 -29.40
C ARG A 272 6.50 -6.23 -29.67
N PHE A 273 7.23 -7.28 -29.31
CA PHE A 273 8.66 -7.39 -29.60
C PHE A 273 8.90 -7.83 -31.06
N PRO A 274 9.98 -7.38 -31.69
CA PRO A 274 10.38 -7.85 -33.03
C PRO A 274 10.53 -9.38 -33.07
N PRO A 275 10.28 -10.03 -34.23
CA PRO A 275 10.42 -11.48 -34.36
C PRO A 275 11.80 -12.03 -33.96
N GLU A 276 12.86 -11.26 -34.21
CA GLU A 276 14.24 -11.61 -33.87
C GLU A 276 14.43 -11.69 -32.36
N GLU A 277 13.98 -10.68 -31.61
CA GLU A 277 14.04 -10.66 -30.15
C GLU A 277 13.19 -11.77 -29.55
N ARG A 278 12.02 -12.05 -30.11
CA ARG A 278 11.16 -13.16 -29.66
C ARG A 278 11.82 -14.52 -29.88
N ALA A 279 12.60 -14.67 -30.96
CA ALA A 279 13.35 -15.89 -31.22
C ALA A 279 14.44 -16.14 -30.17
N GLU A 280 15.10 -15.08 -29.68
CA GLU A 280 16.11 -15.17 -28.62
C GLU A 280 15.52 -15.48 -27.23
N MET A 281 14.23 -15.13 -26.99
CA MET A 281 13.52 -15.43 -25.74
C MET A 281 13.05 -16.89 -25.65
N ARG A 282 13.09 -17.67 -26.74
CA ARG A 282 12.63 -19.06 -26.77
C ARG A 282 13.63 -20.00 -26.12
N ASN A 283 13.11 -20.92 -25.30
CA ASN A 283 13.89 -22.04 -24.78
C ASN A 283 14.12 -23.11 -25.87
N GLU A 284 14.79 -24.22 -25.51
CA GLU A 284 15.09 -25.35 -26.39
C GLU A 284 13.83 -25.99 -27.01
N ASP A 285 12.68 -25.89 -26.32
CA ASP A 285 11.39 -26.40 -26.79
C ASP A 285 10.63 -25.41 -27.69
N GLY A 286 11.23 -24.26 -28.01
CA GLY A 286 10.63 -23.19 -28.82
C GLY A 286 9.55 -22.40 -28.09
N VAL A 287 9.48 -22.47 -26.78
CA VAL A 287 8.48 -21.79 -25.92
C VAL A 287 9.14 -20.64 -25.17
N ILE A 288 8.45 -19.48 -25.09
CA ILE A 288 8.86 -18.36 -24.26
C ILE A 288 8.23 -18.55 -22.87
N ILE A 289 9.01 -18.68 -21.83
CA ILE A 289 8.52 -18.77 -20.44
C ILE A 289 8.56 -17.38 -19.83
N VAL A 290 7.41 -16.89 -19.39
CA VAL A 290 7.31 -15.59 -18.69
C VAL A 290 6.95 -15.84 -17.23
N ASP A 291 7.80 -15.37 -16.32
CA ASP A 291 7.54 -15.41 -14.90
C ASP A 291 6.80 -14.13 -14.46
N CYS A 292 5.71 -14.29 -13.72
CA CYS A 292 5.02 -13.14 -13.13
C CYS A 292 5.81 -12.64 -11.91
N ALA A 293 6.33 -11.43 -11.96
CA ALA A 293 7.06 -10.82 -10.85
C ALA A 293 6.25 -10.75 -9.53
N PHE A 294 4.92 -10.63 -9.58
CA PHE A 294 4.08 -10.52 -8.39
C PHE A 294 3.73 -11.87 -7.73
N CYS A 295 3.58 -12.95 -8.52
CA CYS A 295 3.08 -14.22 -7.99
C CYS A 295 3.94 -15.43 -8.32
N SER A 296 5.07 -15.23 -8.97
CA SER A 296 6.05 -16.26 -9.40
C SER A 296 5.45 -17.38 -10.26
N ARG A 297 4.20 -17.24 -10.77
CA ARG A 297 3.65 -18.21 -11.72
C ARG A 297 4.29 -18.05 -13.08
N GLN A 298 4.54 -19.21 -13.72
CA GLN A 298 5.10 -19.30 -15.06
C GLN A 298 4.00 -19.38 -16.11
N PHE A 299 4.19 -18.66 -17.19
CA PHE A 299 3.26 -18.59 -18.32
C PHE A 299 4.01 -19.01 -19.60
N PRO A 300 3.77 -20.22 -20.11
CA PRO A 300 4.32 -20.65 -21.39
C PRO A 300 3.59 -19.96 -22.55
N ILE A 301 4.31 -19.13 -23.29
CA ILE A 301 3.82 -18.45 -24.48
C ILE A 301 4.33 -19.17 -25.71
N ARG A 302 3.42 -19.66 -26.53
CA ARG A 302 3.71 -20.25 -27.83
C ARG A 302 3.25 -19.22 -28.88
N ASP A 303 4.19 -18.85 -29.73
CA ASP A 303 4.00 -17.85 -30.79
C ASP A 303 3.63 -18.52 -32.10
#